data_623b27aeb06dd6c3a9621e0d9496f2fb
#
_entry.id   623b27aeb06dd6c3a9621e0d9496f2fb
#
_cell.length_a   1.000
_cell.length_b   1.000
_cell.length_c   1.000
_cell.angle_alpha   90.00
_cell.angle_beta   90.00
_cell.angle_gamma   90.00
#
_symmetry.space_group_name_H-M   'P 1'
#
loop_
_entity.id
_entity.type
_entity.pdbx_description
1 polymer ?
#
loop_
_entity_poly.entity_id
_entity_poly.type
_entity_poly.pdbx_seq_one_letter_code
_entity_poly.pdbx_strand_id
1 'polypeptide(L)'
;WYVTKTLKENKQILKTALESINGIPIDTVAKKVSEFAQFVENEYSLKERTSSYLTTAELLFHLNLIDTISDAKFIFRDNNKKLLTMELAAITDEQWEGSDVSNINLTVPEIKETTIDNPNLWYTSISGTKAVYINFAGYPSFEEMQVFGAQLVFDIQEKQIKQVIIDMRENGGGDLYVGTVLAYALNLADCIDWKNGVFVLTSNKTFSAATSNAALFKQLLNAKIVGQPTGSNPNGYQDMDSFTLPNSKLVITYSKRLFRLSPQENTALQPDIIINQQQQDFFMGIDTVLKELIRAF
;
A
#
# COMPACT_ATOMS: atom_id res chain seq x y z
N TRP A 1 -0.97 2.85 17.11
CA TRP A 1 -1.35 3.72 15.98
C TRP A 1 -0.47 4.97 15.96
N TYR A 2 0.10 5.34 14.81
CA TYR A 2 1.01 6.48 14.67
C TYR A 2 0.51 7.43 13.59
N VAL A 3 0.74 8.75 13.80
CA VAL A 3 0.45 9.77 12.80
C VAL A 3 1.55 9.75 11.73
N THR A 4 1.19 9.34 10.53
CA THR A 4 2.10 9.24 9.38
C THR A 4 1.91 10.37 8.37
N LYS A 5 0.75 11.05 8.42
CA LYS A 5 0.39 12.19 7.58
C LYS A 5 -0.52 13.14 8.36
N THR A 6 -0.33 14.43 8.20
CA THR A 6 -1.13 15.47 8.87
C THR A 6 -1.07 16.79 8.09
N LEU A 7 -1.96 17.72 8.39
CA LEU A 7 -1.83 19.10 7.90
C LEU A 7 -0.50 19.70 8.36
N LYS A 8 0.08 20.56 7.54
CA LYS A 8 1.38 21.20 7.81
C LYS A 8 1.37 22.02 9.10
N GLU A 9 0.25 22.66 9.41
CA GLU A 9 0.05 23.41 10.65
C GLU A 9 0.08 22.52 11.90
N ASN A 10 -0.26 21.24 11.76
CA ASN A 10 -0.27 20.24 12.82
C ASN A 10 0.98 19.34 12.80
N LYS A 11 2.07 19.76 12.17
CA LYS A 11 3.30 18.96 11.99
C LYS A 11 3.89 18.42 13.31
N GLN A 12 3.62 19.06 14.43
CA GLN A 12 4.08 18.65 15.76
C GLN A 12 3.55 17.27 16.19
N ILE A 13 2.44 16.78 15.61
CA ILE A 13 1.92 15.44 15.91
C ILE A 13 2.45 14.36 14.95
N LEU A 14 3.15 14.74 13.87
CA LEU A 14 3.74 13.76 12.96
C LEU A 14 4.73 12.87 13.72
N LYS A 15 4.69 11.56 13.47
CA LYS A 15 5.50 10.52 14.16
C LYS A 15 5.12 10.25 15.62
N THR A 16 4.04 10.82 16.14
CA THR A 16 3.56 10.53 17.49
C THR A 16 2.60 9.35 17.50
N ALA A 17 2.51 8.66 18.63
CA ALA A 17 1.49 7.64 18.86
C ALA A 17 0.18 8.32 19.29
N LEU A 18 -0.94 7.89 18.72
CA LEU A 18 -2.27 8.28 19.17
C LEU A 18 -2.63 7.45 20.42
N GLU A 19 -2.95 8.12 21.52
CA GLU A 19 -3.25 7.49 22.81
C GLU A 19 -4.75 7.43 23.11
N SER A 20 -5.48 8.52 22.81
CA SER A 20 -6.92 8.57 23.07
C SER A 20 -7.62 9.62 22.21
N ILE A 21 -8.94 9.45 22.05
CA ILE A 21 -9.88 10.41 21.45
C ILE A 21 -10.97 10.69 22.50
N ASN A 22 -11.21 11.95 22.84
CA ASN A 22 -12.13 12.39 23.90
C ASN A 22 -11.97 11.60 25.23
N GLY A 23 -10.71 11.26 25.58
CA GLY A 23 -10.40 10.48 26.78
C GLY A 23 -10.64 8.98 26.67
N ILE A 24 -11.17 8.48 25.54
CA ILE A 24 -11.35 7.05 25.29
C ILE A 24 -10.05 6.48 24.75
N PRO A 25 -9.47 5.43 25.36
CA PRO A 25 -8.22 4.81 24.90
C PRO A 25 -8.31 4.35 23.44
N ILE A 26 -7.24 4.56 22.67
CA ILE A 26 -7.24 4.31 21.23
C ILE A 26 -7.56 2.86 20.87
N ASP A 27 -7.16 1.88 21.67
CA ASP A 27 -7.48 0.48 21.41
C ASP A 27 -8.99 0.20 21.50
N THR A 28 -9.69 0.91 22.41
CA THR A 28 -11.16 0.84 22.51
C THR A 28 -11.83 1.50 21.30
N VAL A 29 -11.32 2.67 20.89
CA VAL A 29 -11.80 3.36 19.69
C VAL A 29 -11.59 2.48 18.45
N ALA A 30 -10.38 1.98 18.25
CA ALA A 30 -10.02 1.14 17.11
C ALA A 30 -10.87 -0.13 17.03
N LYS A 31 -11.14 -0.79 18.16
CA LYS A 31 -12.02 -1.95 18.22
C LYS A 31 -13.43 -1.64 17.74
N LYS A 32 -14.04 -0.52 18.20
CA LYS A 32 -15.38 -0.13 17.76
C LYS A 32 -15.42 0.28 16.30
N VAL A 33 -14.43 1.06 15.85
CA VAL A 33 -14.30 1.53 14.47
C VAL A 33 -14.08 0.38 13.49
N SER A 34 -13.30 -0.64 13.88
CA SER A 34 -13.01 -1.80 13.02
C SER A 34 -14.25 -2.59 12.61
N GLU A 35 -15.33 -2.55 13.39
CA GLU A 35 -16.60 -3.21 13.06
C GLU A 35 -17.29 -2.60 11.82
N PHE A 36 -16.91 -1.39 11.44
CA PHE A 36 -17.43 -0.64 10.29
C PHE A 36 -16.46 -0.57 9.11
N ALA A 37 -15.27 -1.14 9.26
CA ALA A 37 -14.27 -1.14 8.19
C ALA A 37 -14.79 -1.94 6.97
N GLN A 38 -14.78 -1.31 5.81
CA GLN A 38 -15.23 -1.91 4.54
C GLN A 38 -14.07 -2.54 3.78
N PHE A 39 -14.38 -3.41 2.81
CA PHE A 39 -13.40 -4.10 1.96
C PHE A 39 -12.35 -4.86 2.78
N VAL A 40 -12.81 -5.59 3.79
CA VAL A 40 -11.98 -6.41 4.67
C VAL A 40 -12.08 -7.86 4.24
N GLU A 41 -10.94 -8.47 3.90
CA GLU A 41 -10.86 -9.90 3.53
C GLU A 41 -10.06 -10.72 4.54
N ASN A 42 -9.21 -10.07 5.35
CA ASN A 42 -8.37 -10.72 6.36
C ASN A 42 -7.96 -9.72 7.47
N GLU A 43 -7.22 -10.21 8.47
CA GLU A 43 -6.74 -9.39 9.59
C GLU A 43 -5.82 -8.23 9.15
N TYR A 44 -5.09 -8.39 8.05
CA TYR A 44 -4.16 -7.38 7.53
C TYR A 44 -4.91 -6.20 6.94
N SER A 45 -5.91 -6.47 6.08
CA SER A 45 -6.79 -5.43 5.56
C SER A 45 -7.68 -4.83 6.63
N LEU A 46 -8.12 -5.60 7.64
CA LEU A 46 -8.86 -5.05 8.77
C LEU A 46 -8.05 -3.97 9.48
N LYS A 47 -6.79 -4.24 9.80
CA LYS A 47 -5.91 -3.28 10.46
C LYS A 47 -5.67 -2.04 9.60
N GLU A 48 -5.36 -2.23 8.32
CA GLU A 48 -5.11 -1.13 7.37
C GLU A 48 -6.36 -0.25 7.23
N ARG A 49 -7.53 -0.85 6.99
CA ARG A 49 -8.80 -0.12 6.84
C ARG A 49 -9.22 0.59 8.11
N THR A 50 -9.05 -0.04 9.28
CA THR A 50 -9.32 0.60 10.57
C THR A 50 -8.56 1.91 10.70
N SER A 51 -7.29 1.97 10.26
CA SER A 51 -6.48 3.20 10.36
C SER A 51 -7.11 4.39 9.64
N SER A 52 -7.75 4.17 8.50
CA SER A 52 -8.41 5.21 7.71
C SER A 52 -9.68 5.75 8.39
N TYR A 53 -10.37 4.91 9.17
CA TYR A 53 -11.61 5.30 9.84
C TYR A 53 -11.40 5.94 11.22
N LEU A 54 -10.20 5.87 11.80
CA LEU A 54 -9.90 6.45 13.12
C LEU A 54 -10.06 7.98 13.18
N THR A 55 -10.11 8.64 12.04
CA THR A 55 -10.26 10.10 11.93
C THR A 55 -11.53 10.53 11.21
N THR A 56 -12.47 9.61 10.94
CA THR A 56 -13.75 9.92 10.29
C THR A 56 -14.72 10.45 11.34
N ALA A 57 -14.92 11.77 11.38
CA ALA A 57 -15.69 12.44 12.43
C ALA A 57 -17.13 11.93 12.54
N GLU A 58 -17.82 11.70 11.40
CA GLU A 58 -19.18 11.21 11.37
C GLU A 58 -19.30 9.81 11.99
N LEU A 59 -18.33 8.93 11.74
CA LEU A 59 -18.31 7.59 12.31
C LEU A 59 -18.04 7.64 13.81
N LEU A 60 -17.05 8.44 14.23
CA LEU A 60 -16.72 8.61 15.64
C LEU A 60 -17.92 9.16 16.43
N PHE A 61 -18.63 10.14 15.87
CA PHE A 61 -19.85 10.70 16.46
C PHE A 61 -20.98 9.67 16.55
N HIS A 62 -21.25 8.95 15.47
CA HIS A 62 -22.28 7.90 15.44
C HIS A 62 -22.01 6.80 16.48
N LEU A 63 -20.75 6.48 16.73
CA LEU A 63 -20.32 5.49 17.73
C LEU A 63 -20.30 6.04 19.17
N ASN A 64 -20.70 7.29 19.38
CA ASN A 64 -20.61 8.01 20.67
C ASN A 64 -19.18 8.02 21.24
N LEU A 65 -18.19 8.24 20.37
CA LEU A 65 -16.77 8.37 20.74
C LEU A 65 -16.33 9.82 20.81
N ILE A 66 -17.08 10.72 20.20
CA ILE A 66 -16.92 12.18 20.25
C ILE A 66 -18.29 12.83 20.46
N ASP A 67 -18.30 14.04 21.03
CA ASP A 67 -19.52 14.75 21.43
C ASP A 67 -20.11 15.58 20.29
N THR A 68 -19.28 16.03 19.35
CA THR A 68 -19.67 16.81 18.17
C THR A 68 -18.96 16.31 16.93
N ILE A 69 -19.52 16.56 15.74
CA ILE A 69 -18.86 16.23 14.46
C ILE A 69 -17.79 17.29 14.12
N SER A 70 -17.90 18.50 14.68
CA SER A 70 -17.08 19.65 14.30
C SER A 70 -15.63 19.54 14.77
N ASP A 71 -15.42 18.94 15.92
CA ASP A 71 -14.12 18.87 16.59
C ASP A 71 -14.07 17.73 17.61
N ALA A 72 -12.84 17.31 17.94
CA ALA A 72 -12.59 16.34 18.99
C ALA A 72 -11.22 16.56 19.64
N LYS A 73 -11.10 16.11 20.88
CA LYS A 73 -9.87 16.17 21.65
C LYS A 73 -9.04 14.91 21.45
N PHE A 74 -7.85 15.07 20.90
CA PHE A 74 -6.88 14.00 20.67
C PHE A 74 -5.71 14.13 21.66
N ILE A 75 -5.26 12.99 22.17
CA ILE A 75 -4.04 12.91 22.99
C ILE A 75 -3.03 12.05 22.24
N PHE A 76 -1.86 12.60 22.02
CA PHE A 76 -0.73 11.96 21.35
C PHE A 76 0.43 11.81 22.32
N ARG A 77 1.30 10.83 22.09
CA ARG A 77 2.53 10.60 22.84
C ARG A 77 3.73 10.63 21.89
N ASP A 78 4.67 11.51 22.16
CA ASP A 78 5.93 11.60 21.40
C ASP A 78 6.94 10.51 21.79
N ASN A 79 8.08 10.47 21.09
CA ASN A 79 9.15 9.51 21.34
C ASN A 79 9.84 9.71 22.73
N ASN A 80 9.70 10.89 23.32
CA ASN A 80 10.18 11.20 24.67
C ASN A 80 9.15 10.89 25.76
N LYS A 81 8.04 10.21 25.39
CA LYS A 81 6.89 9.88 26.25
C LYS A 81 6.10 11.09 26.74
N LYS A 82 6.32 12.27 26.18
CA LYS A 82 5.57 13.48 26.48
C LYS A 82 4.19 13.41 25.80
N LEU A 83 3.15 13.76 26.55
CA LEU A 83 1.79 13.85 26.02
C LEU A 83 1.57 15.22 25.39
N LEU A 84 0.93 15.21 24.23
CA LEU A 84 0.47 16.38 23.48
C LEU A 84 -1.05 16.26 23.37
N THR A 85 -1.75 17.28 23.85
CA THR A 85 -3.21 17.36 23.72
C THR A 85 -3.55 18.38 22.64
N MET A 86 -4.42 18.01 21.70
CA MET A 86 -4.90 18.90 20.65
C MET A 86 -6.40 18.73 20.46
N GLU A 87 -7.09 19.83 20.25
CA GLU A 87 -8.41 19.86 19.66
C GLU A 87 -8.26 19.99 18.15
N LEU A 88 -8.77 19.02 17.40
CA LEU A 88 -8.70 19.01 15.95
C LEU A 88 -10.10 19.18 15.38
N ALA A 89 -10.25 20.17 14.51
CA ALA A 89 -11.48 20.39 13.77
C ALA A 89 -11.61 19.36 12.64
N ALA A 90 -12.83 18.91 12.39
CA ALA A 90 -13.14 18.14 11.19
C ALA A 90 -13.06 19.04 9.96
N ILE A 91 -12.57 18.48 8.87
CA ILE A 91 -12.47 19.12 7.56
C ILE A 91 -13.06 18.21 6.50
N THR A 92 -13.53 18.79 5.38
CA THR A 92 -14.02 18.02 4.24
C THR A 92 -12.86 17.46 3.41
N ASP A 93 -13.17 16.47 2.54
CA ASP A 93 -12.18 15.94 1.60
C ASP A 93 -11.62 17.02 0.67
N GLU A 94 -12.47 17.95 0.20
CA GLU A 94 -12.03 19.10 -0.62
C GLU A 94 -11.06 20.01 0.13
N GLN A 95 -11.31 20.26 1.42
CA GLN A 95 -10.40 21.04 2.27
C GLN A 95 -9.08 20.30 2.47
N TRP A 96 -9.14 18.98 2.66
CA TRP A 96 -7.93 18.16 2.77
C TRP A 96 -7.09 18.17 1.51
N GLU A 97 -7.73 17.97 0.34
CA GLU A 97 -7.05 17.98 -0.97
C GLU A 97 -6.43 19.34 -1.31
N GLY A 98 -7.06 20.45 -0.90
CA GLY A 98 -6.57 21.80 -1.08
C GLY A 98 -5.51 22.25 -0.06
N SER A 99 -5.15 21.42 0.91
CA SER A 99 -4.29 21.81 2.03
C SER A 99 -2.84 21.34 1.85
N ASP A 100 -1.92 22.12 2.43
CA ASP A 100 -0.53 21.72 2.61
C ASP A 100 -0.44 20.59 3.66
N VAL A 101 0.11 19.45 3.26
CA VAL A 101 0.29 18.29 4.14
C VAL A 101 1.76 18.00 4.44
N SER A 102 2.00 17.40 5.61
CA SER A 102 3.29 16.84 6.01
C SER A 102 3.11 15.33 6.15
N ASN A 103 3.99 14.55 5.53
CA ASN A 103 3.98 13.10 5.57
C ASN A 103 5.39 12.53 5.81
N ILE A 104 5.46 11.26 6.13
CA ILE A 104 6.71 10.51 6.22
C ILE A 104 6.93 9.83 4.87
N ASN A 105 7.95 10.25 4.14
CA ASN A 105 8.39 9.60 2.91
C ASN A 105 9.50 8.61 3.24
N LEU A 106 9.36 7.37 2.79
CA LEU A 106 10.38 6.34 2.94
C LEU A 106 11.23 6.28 1.67
N THR A 107 12.53 6.38 1.83
CA THR A 107 13.49 6.37 0.71
C THR A 107 14.71 5.56 1.04
N VAL A 108 15.47 5.21 -0.01
CA VAL A 108 16.84 4.70 0.08
C VAL A 108 17.73 5.49 -0.88
N PRO A 109 18.99 5.78 -0.55
CA PRO A 109 19.87 6.60 -1.38
C PRO A 109 20.15 6.02 -2.78
N GLU A 110 20.05 4.71 -2.92
CA GLU A 110 20.31 3.97 -4.15
C GLU A 110 19.23 4.13 -5.20
N ILE A 111 18.01 4.48 -4.78
CA ILE A 111 16.84 4.70 -5.66
C ILE A 111 16.62 6.21 -5.78
N LYS A 112 16.88 6.74 -6.96
CA LYS A 112 16.62 8.14 -7.27
C LYS A 112 15.37 8.23 -8.14
N GLU A 113 14.39 8.95 -7.65
CA GLU A 113 13.26 9.34 -8.48
C GLU A 113 13.76 10.18 -9.65
N THR A 114 13.40 9.77 -10.86
CA THR A 114 13.61 10.56 -12.08
C THR A 114 12.40 11.42 -12.35
N THR A 115 12.42 12.25 -13.40
CA THR A 115 11.24 13.01 -13.84
C THR A 115 10.13 12.02 -14.19
N ILE A 116 9.01 12.05 -13.43
CA ILE A 116 8.00 10.99 -13.46
C ILE A 116 6.74 11.58 -14.08
N ASP A 117 6.36 11.04 -15.25
CA ASP A 117 5.09 11.41 -15.91
C ASP A 117 3.90 10.73 -15.21
N ASN A 118 4.09 9.52 -14.68
CA ASN A 118 3.08 8.79 -13.92
C ASN A 118 3.62 8.41 -12.53
N PRO A 119 3.16 9.05 -11.44
CA PRO A 119 3.64 8.77 -10.09
C PRO A 119 3.29 7.36 -9.59
N ASN A 120 2.31 6.69 -10.22
CA ASN A 120 1.87 5.36 -9.81
C ASN A 120 2.59 4.22 -10.56
N LEU A 121 3.28 4.53 -11.68
CA LEU A 121 4.02 3.53 -12.47
C LEU A 121 5.27 4.16 -13.07
N TRP A 122 6.43 3.80 -12.56
CA TRP A 122 7.73 4.26 -13.05
C TRP A 122 8.83 3.27 -12.68
N TYR A 123 10.01 3.38 -13.28
CA TYR A 123 11.17 2.57 -12.92
C TYR A 123 12.46 3.37 -12.96
N THR A 124 13.45 2.87 -12.25
CA THR A 124 14.81 3.41 -12.25
C THR A 124 15.85 2.34 -11.96
N SER A 125 17.09 2.52 -12.45
CA SER A 125 18.19 1.65 -12.07
C SER A 125 18.63 1.93 -10.63
N ILE A 126 18.92 0.87 -9.87
CA ILE A 126 19.42 0.99 -8.50
C ILE A 126 20.92 1.26 -8.56
N SER A 127 21.35 2.40 -8.03
CA SER A 127 22.74 2.87 -8.08
C SER A 127 23.70 1.85 -7.46
N GLY A 128 24.81 1.57 -8.16
CA GLY A 128 25.86 0.66 -7.67
C GLY A 128 25.54 -0.84 -7.85
N THR A 129 24.44 -1.19 -8.49
CA THR A 129 23.98 -2.57 -8.71
C THR A 129 23.68 -2.86 -10.18
N LYS A 130 23.36 -4.12 -10.48
CA LYS A 130 22.73 -4.56 -11.73
C LYS A 130 21.23 -4.83 -11.51
N ALA A 131 20.57 -3.97 -10.77
CA ALA A 131 19.15 -4.09 -10.44
C ALA A 131 18.33 -2.90 -10.95
N VAL A 132 17.05 -3.15 -11.23
CA VAL A 132 16.03 -2.16 -11.54
C VAL A 132 14.95 -2.19 -10.47
N TYR A 133 14.50 -1.03 -10.06
CA TYR A 133 13.33 -0.83 -9.21
C TYR A 133 12.17 -0.34 -10.06
N ILE A 134 11.02 -0.98 -9.89
CA ILE A 134 9.76 -0.65 -10.54
C ILE A 134 8.76 -0.28 -9.45
N ASN A 135 8.35 0.99 -9.38
CA ASN A 135 7.20 1.40 -8.60
C ASN A 135 5.93 1.02 -9.37
N PHE A 136 5.14 0.10 -8.82
CA PHE A 136 3.85 -0.29 -9.39
C PHE A 136 2.75 -0.07 -8.36
N ALA A 137 2.48 1.20 -8.05
CA ALA A 137 1.49 1.63 -7.06
C ALA A 137 0.06 1.75 -7.62
N GLY A 138 -0.11 1.73 -8.94
CA GLY A 138 -1.42 1.81 -9.59
C GLY A 138 -1.36 1.38 -11.05
N TYR A 139 -2.51 1.03 -11.60
CA TYR A 139 -2.65 0.50 -12.95
C TYR A 139 -2.85 1.62 -13.97
N PRO A 140 -2.02 1.69 -15.04
CA PRO A 140 -2.28 2.54 -16.19
C PRO A 140 -3.32 1.90 -17.11
N SER A 141 -3.57 2.50 -18.29
CA SER A 141 -4.27 1.83 -19.38
C SER A 141 -3.46 0.64 -19.94
N PHE A 142 -4.12 -0.20 -20.71
CA PHE A 142 -3.46 -1.36 -21.35
C PHE A 142 -2.34 -0.91 -22.30
N GLU A 143 -2.60 0.10 -23.10
CA GLU A 143 -1.66 0.68 -24.07
C GLU A 143 -0.45 1.30 -23.37
N GLU A 144 -0.68 2.05 -22.29
CA GLU A 144 0.41 2.64 -21.50
C GLU A 144 1.29 1.57 -20.86
N MET A 145 0.71 0.46 -20.36
CA MET A 145 1.49 -0.65 -19.80
C MET A 145 2.32 -1.35 -20.89
N GLN A 146 1.80 -1.47 -22.12
CA GLN A 146 2.56 -2.04 -23.24
C GLN A 146 3.78 -1.17 -23.58
N VAL A 147 3.60 0.14 -23.68
CA VAL A 147 4.69 1.10 -23.95
C VAL A 147 5.71 1.07 -22.82
N PHE A 148 5.24 1.12 -21.56
CA PHE A 148 6.09 1.01 -20.38
C PHE A 148 6.92 -0.27 -20.37
N GLY A 149 6.28 -1.42 -20.62
CA GLY A 149 6.94 -2.72 -20.65
C GLY A 149 8.00 -2.82 -21.75
N ALA A 150 7.72 -2.31 -22.95
CA ALA A 150 8.67 -2.30 -24.06
C ALA A 150 9.93 -1.47 -23.75
N GLN A 151 9.75 -0.26 -23.19
CA GLN A 151 10.87 0.59 -22.80
C GLN A 151 11.68 0.00 -21.64
N LEU A 152 10.99 -0.55 -20.64
CA LEU A 152 11.62 -1.23 -19.50
C LEU A 152 12.52 -2.39 -19.96
N VAL A 153 12.01 -3.25 -20.85
CA VAL A 153 12.77 -4.40 -21.38
C VAL A 153 13.99 -3.94 -22.19
N PHE A 154 13.83 -2.92 -23.02
CA PHE A 154 14.94 -2.32 -23.74
C PHE A 154 16.05 -1.86 -22.79
N ASP A 155 15.70 -1.09 -21.75
CA ASP A 155 16.66 -0.58 -20.77
C ASP A 155 17.32 -1.70 -19.94
N ILE A 156 16.54 -2.74 -19.59
CA ILE A 156 17.06 -3.94 -18.90
C ILE A 156 18.14 -4.63 -19.74
N GLN A 157 17.88 -4.81 -21.02
CA GLN A 157 18.83 -5.47 -21.95
C GLN A 157 20.07 -4.61 -22.18
N GLU A 158 19.90 -3.31 -22.46
CA GLU A 158 21.01 -2.38 -22.67
C GLU A 158 21.94 -2.33 -21.44
N LYS A 159 21.39 -2.27 -20.23
CA LYS A 159 22.15 -2.16 -18.98
C LYS A 159 22.59 -3.51 -18.42
N GLN A 160 22.19 -4.62 -19.04
CA GLN A 160 22.47 -5.98 -18.57
C GLN A 160 22.03 -6.20 -17.13
N ILE A 161 20.80 -5.78 -16.80
CA ILE A 161 20.19 -5.90 -15.47
C ILE A 161 19.99 -7.39 -15.13
N LYS A 162 20.29 -7.75 -13.89
CA LYS A 162 20.18 -9.12 -13.36
C LYS A 162 19.05 -9.25 -12.33
N GLN A 163 18.72 -8.19 -11.60
CA GLN A 163 17.69 -8.21 -10.57
C GLN A 163 16.58 -7.20 -10.88
N VAL A 164 15.35 -7.59 -10.56
CA VAL A 164 14.16 -6.76 -10.72
C VAL A 164 13.40 -6.71 -9.39
N ILE A 165 13.13 -5.52 -8.89
CA ILE A 165 12.23 -5.29 -7.76
C ILE A 165 10.95 -4.68 -8.31
N ILE A 166 9.80 -5.31 -8.07
CA ILE A 166 8.47 -4.79 -8.40
C ILE A 166 7.80 -4.40 -7.08
N ASP A 167 7.68 -3.11 -6.82
CA ASP A 167 7.10 -2.60 -5.58
C ASP A 167 5.59 -2.38 -5.72
N MET A 168 4.82 -3.25 -5.09
CA MET A 168 3.36 -3.22 -5.07
C MET A 168 2.81 -2.89 -3.68
N ARG A 169 3.64 -2.40 -2.76
CA ARG A 169 3.23 -2.15 -1.36
C ARG A 169 2.12 -1.12 -1.23
N GLU A 170 2.05 -0.13 -2.12
CA GLU A 170 1.00 0.91 -2.12
C GLU A 170 -0.11 0.61 -3.16
N ASN A 171 -0.11 -0.57 -3.80
CA ASN A 171 -1.06 -0.90 -4.85
C ASN A 171 -2.35 -1.51 -4.28
N GLY A 172 -3.44 -0.74 -4.30
CA GLY A 172 -4.77 -1.15 -3.83
C GLY A 172 -5.58 -2.00 -4.83
N GLY A 173 -5.05 -2.30 -6.00
CA GLY A 173 -5.74 -3.05 -7.05
C GLY A 173 -6.08 -2.23 -8.29
N GLY A 174 -6.72 -2.87 -9.26
CA GLY A 174 -7.08 -2.31 -10.56
C GLY A 174 -7.36 -3.42 -11.57
N ASP A 175 -6.75 -3.38 -12.75
CA ASP A 175 -6.95 -4.37 -13.80
C ASP A 175 -5.87 -5.46 -13.76
N LEU A 176 -6.28 -6.68 -13.39
CA LEU A 176 -5.43 -7.86 -13.36
C LEU A 176 -4.71 -8.12 -14.70
N TYR A 177 -5.39 -7.92 -15.82
CA TYR A 177 -4.85 -8.20 -17.13
C TYR A 177 -3.76 -7.21 -17.54
N VAL A 178 -3.93 -5.93 -17.16
CA VAL A 178 -2.90 -4.89 -17.35
C VAL A 178 -1.62 -5.26 -16.59
N GLY A 179 -1.72 -5.71 -15.34
CA GLY A 179 -0.55 -6.17 -14.59
C GLY A 179 0.11 -7.41 -15.22
N THR A 180 -0.66 -8.29 -15.85
CA THR A 180 -0.12 -9.47 -16.54
C THR A 180 0.71 -9.09 -17.78
N VAL A 181 0.41 -7.95 -18.44
CA VAL A 181 1.24 -7.42 -19.55
C VAL A 181 2.67 -7.15 -19.07
N LEU A 182 2.85 -6.60 -17.85
CA LEU A 182 4.19 -6.38 -17.31
C LEU A 182 4.98 -7.69 -17.15
N ALA A 183 4.31 -8.76 -16.67
CA ALA A 183 4.98 -10.07 -16.57
C ALA A 183 5.43 -10.60 -17.91
N TYR A 184 4.58 -10.52 -18.93
CA TYR A 184 4.94 -10.96 -20.28
C TYR A 184 6.05 -10.10 -20.90
N ALA A 185 6.04 -8.79 -20.67
CA ALA A 185 7.12 -7.93 -21.11
C ALA A 185 8.45 -8.35 -20.48
N LEU A 186 8.51 -8.48 -19.16
CA LEU A 186 9.72 -8.87 -18.43
C LEU A 186 10.27 -10.23 -18.92
N ASN A 187 9.42 -11.19 -19.27
CA ASN A 187 9.85 -12.49 -19.80
C ASN A 187 10.65 -12.39 -21.12
N LEU A 188 10.62 -11.26 -21.81
CA LEU A 188 11.44 -11.02 -23.00
C LEU A 188 12.89 -10.62 -22.69
N ALA A 189 13.22 -10.40 -21.40
CA ALA A 189 14.55 -9.95 -20.98
C ALA A 189 15.43 -11.16 -20.56
N ASP A 190 16.19 -11.72 -21.48
CA ASP A 190 17.04 -12.91 -21.26
C ASP A 190 18.17 -12.70 -20.23
N CYS A 191 18.54 -11.45 -19.95
CA CYS A 191 19.65 -11.15 -19.05
C CYS A 191 19.27 -11.23 -17.56
N ILE A 192 18.00 -11.29 -17.19
CA ILE A 192 17.53 -11.40 -15.80
C ILE A 192 17.94 -12.76 -15.19
N ASP A 193 18.32 -12.76 -13.91
CA ASP A 193 18.48 -13.99 -13.13
C ASP A 193 17.10 -14.54 -12.74
N TRP A 194 16.51 -15.32 -13.63
CA TRP A 194 15.19 -15.94 -13.45
C TRP A 194 15.11 -16.93 -12.29
N LYS A 195 16.24 -17.33 -11.73
CA LYS A 195 16.27 -18.25 -10.59
C LYS A 195 16.16 -17.49 -9.26
N ASN A 196 16.84 -16.34 -9.14
CA ASN A 196 16.96 -15.65 -7.85
C ASN A 196 16.83 -14.12 -7.94
N GLY A 197 16.61 -13.56 -9.13
CA GLY A 197 16.75 -12.13 -9.38
C GLY A 197 15.43 -11.35 -9.39
N VAL A 198 14.26 -11.97 -9.21
CA VAL A 198 12.98 -11.25 -9.26
C VAL A 198 12.34 -11.21 -7.87
N PHE A 199 11.98 -9.99 -7.43
CA PHE A 199 11.38 -9.74 -6.14
C PHE A 199 10.12 -8.88 -6.30
N VAL A 200 9.06 -9.24 -5.58
CA VAL A 200 7.80 -8.46 -5.50
C VAL A 200 7.61 -8.02 -4.07
N LEU A 201 7.59 -6.71 -3.85
CA LEU A 201 7.34 -6.18 -2.51
C LEU A 201 5.84 -6.05 -2.28
N THR A 202 5.37 -6.59 -1.16
CA THR A 202 3.97 -6.53 -0.73
C THR A 202 3.82 -5.96 0.68
N SER A 203 2.64 -5.39 0.94
CA SER A 203 2.24 -4.91 2.26
C SER A 203 0.76 -5.22 2.51
N ASN A 204 0.26 -4.85 3.68
CA ASN A 204 -1.16 -4.96 4.03
C ASN A 204 -2.09 -4.11 3.13
N LYS A 205 -1.52 -3.14 2.39
CA LYS A 205 -2.25 -2.32 1.40
C LYS A 205 -2.32 -2.99 0.03
N THR A 206 -1.44 -3.96 -0.28
CA THR A 206 -1.49 -4.72 -1.53
C THR A 206 -2.81 -5.49 -1.59
N PHE A 207 -3.72 -5.10 -2.49
CA PHE A 207 -5.11 -5.57 -2.44
C PHE A 207 -5.67 -5.92 -3.82
N SER A 208 -6.71 -6.75 -3.87
CA SER A 208 -7.46 -7.09 -5.08
C SER A 208 -6.55 -7.54 -6.23
N ALA A 209 -6.65 -6.92 -7.42
CA ALA A 209 -5.83 -7.26 -8.58
C ALA A 209 -4.32 -7.20 -8.30
N ALA A 210 -3.86 -6.34 -7.38
CA ALA A 210 -2.44 -6.29 -7.01
C ALA A 210 -1.99 -7.56 -6.28
N THR A 211 -2.80 -8.10 -5.37
CA THR A 211 -2.53 -9.42 -4.74
C THR A 211 -2.51 -10.53 -5.80
N SER A 212 -3.45 -10.49 -6.74
CA SER A 212 -3.54 -11.46 -7.83
C SER A 212 -2.33 -11.38 -8.76
N ASN A 213 -1.89 -10.18 -9.12
CA ASN A 213 -0.67 -10.01 -9.92
C ASN A 213 0.59 -10.43 -9.16
N ALA A 214 0.71 -10.13 -7.86
CA ALA A 214 1.83 -10.61 -7.06
C ALA A 214 1.92 -12.14 -7.05
N ALA A 215 0.78 -12.83 -6.90
CA ALA A 215 0.69 -14.29 -7.01
C ALA A 215 1.06 -14.80 -8.42
N LEU A 216 0.61 -14.12 -9.48
CA LEU A 216 0.98 -14.45 -10.86
C LEU A 216 2.45 -14.19 -11.15
N PHE A 217 3.04 -13.10 -10.65
CA PHE A 217 4.48 -12.83 -10.81
C PHE A 217 5.33 -13.91 -10.15
N LYS A 218 4.88 -14.43 -9.00
CA LYS A 218 5.53 -15.59 -8.38
C LYS A 218 5.53 -16.82 -9.30
N GLN A 219 4.44 -17.06 -10.04
CA GLN A 219 4.30 -18.19 -10.94
C GLN A 219 5.01 -17.96 -12.29
N LEU A 220 4.80 -16.80 -12.90
CA LEU A 220 5.27 -16.50 -14.26
C LEU A 220 6.74 -16.06 -14.28
N LEU A 221 7.21 -15.38 -13.24
CA LEU A 221 8.54 -14.79 -13.17
C LEU A 221 9.43 -15.47 -12.13
N ASN A 222 8.98 -16.55 -11.51
CA ASN A 222 9.66 -17.17 -10.37
C ASN A 222 10.03 -16.14 -9.26
N ALA A 223 9.20 -15.12 -9.10
CA ALA A 223 9.44 -14.03 -8.17
C ALA A 223 9.34 -14.49 -6.71
N LYS A 224 10.19 -13.92 -5.84
CA LYS A 224 10.07 -14.03 -4.39
C LYS A 224 9.23 -12.89 -3.86
N ILE A 225 8.21 -13.21 -3.07
CA ILE A 225 7.41 -12.21 -2.38
C ILE A 225 8.17 -11.75 -1.13
N VAL A 226 8.32 -10.44 -0.97
CA VAL A 226 9.12 -9.84 0.10
C VAL A 226 8.30 -8.78 0.84
N GLY A 227 8.44 -8.72 2.16
CA GLY A 227 7.80 -7.71 3.01
C GLY A 227 6.73 -8.29 3.92
N GLN A 228 5.48 -7.87 3.75
CA GLN A 228 4.36 -8.26 4.60
C GLN A 228 3.28 -8.99 3.80
N PRO A 229 2.41 -9.77 4.48
CA PRO A 229 1.25 -10.39 3.84
C PRO A 229 0.31 -9.35 3.21
N THR A 230 -0.34 -9.75 2.11
CA THR A 230 -1.27 -8.89 1.39
C THR A 230 -2.60 -8.68 2.15
N GLY A 231 -3.28 -7.57 1.86
CA GLY A 231 -4.59 -7.24 2.44
C GLY A 231 -5.74 -8.03 1.83
N SER A 232 -5.55 -8.71 0.70
CA SER A 232 -6.59 -9.57 0.12
C SER A 232 -6.11 -10.99 -0.15
N ASN A 233 -7.07 -11.88 -0.37
CA ASN A 233 -6.82 -13.28 -0.66
C ASN A 233 -6.57 -13.46 -2.17
N PRO A 234 -5.47 -14.14 -2.59
CA PRO A 234 -5.25 -14.47 -3.99
C PRO A 234 -6.22 -15.53 -4.52
N ASN A 235 -6.91 -16.23 -3.62
CA ASN A 235 -7.92 -17.23 -3.93
C ASN A 235 -9.30 -16.72 -3.51
N GLY A 236 -10.30 -16.87 -4.36
CA GLY A 236 -11.65 -16.47 -4.03
C GLY A 236 -12.37 -15.76 -5.17
N TYR A 237 -13.56 -15.27 -4.87
CA TYR A 237 -14.33 -14.52 -5.84
C TYR A 237 -13.81 -13.10 -5.98
N GLN A 238 -13.53 -12.69 -7.20
CA GLN A 238 -13.05 -11.36 -7.57
C GLN A 238 -13.78 -10.89 -8.85
N ASP A 239 -13.29 -9.83 -9.48
CA ASP A 239 -13.90 -9.21 -10.66
C ASP A 239 -15.31 -8.71 -10.35
N MET A 240 -15.35 -7.61 -9.66
CA MET A 240 -16.57 -7.00 -9.11
C MET A 240 -17.48 -6.46 -10.22
N ASP A 241 -18.78 -6.74 -10.05
CA ASP A 241 -19.85 -6.12 -10.81
C ASP A 241 -20.82 -5.44 -9.85
N SER A 242 -21.77 -4.69 -10.36
CA SER A 242 -22.71 -3.96 -9.51
C SER A 242 -24.11 -3.83 -10.14
N PHE A 243 -25.09 -3.62 -9.28
CA PHE A 243 -26.43 -3.17 -9.68
C PHE A 243 -27.00 -2.19 -8.66
N THR A 244 -27.89 -1.32 -9.12
CA THR A 244 -28.54 -0.32 -8.28
C THR A 244 -29.92 -0.78 -7.86
N LEU A 245 -30.24 -0.74 -6.56
CA LEU A 245 -31.56 -1.03 -6.05
C LEU A 245 -32.56 0.04 -6.51
N PRO A 246 -33.74 -0.34 -7.05
CA PRO A 246 -34.63 0.62 -7.70
C PRO A 246 -35.25 1.64 -6.74
N ASN A 247 -35.50 1.27 -5.49
CA ASN A 247 -36.13 2.14 -4.50
C ASN A 247 -35.14 2.97 -3.69
N SER A 248 -34.20 2.33 -3.01
CA SER A 248 -33.20 3.00 -2.14
C SER A 248 -32.07 3.68 -2.89
N LYS A 249 -31.86 3.35 -4.17
CA LYS A 249 -30.72 3.80 -4.99
C LYS A 249 -29.36 3.35 -4.48
N LEU A 250 -29.33 2.44 -3.51
CA LEU A 250 -28.07 1.84 -3.04
C LEU A 250 -27.45 1.00 -4.16
N VAL A 251 -26.14 1.16 -4.33
CA VAL A 251 -25.35 0.34 -5.25
C VAL A 251 -24.89 -0.90 -4.50
N ILE A 252 -25.29 -2.07 -5.01
CA ILE A 252 -24.87 -3.38 -4.49
C ILE A 252 -23.75 -3.89 -5.38
N THR A 253 -22.60 -4.21 -4.79
CA THR A 253 -21.48 -4.82 -5.48
C THR A 253 -21.38 -6.30 -5.16
N TYR A 254 -20.92 -7.10 -6.12
CA TYR A 254 -20.71 -8.53 -5.96
C TYR A 254 -19.55 -9.00 -6.84
N SER A 255 -18.80 -9.98 -6.35
CA SER A 255 -17.71 -10.59 -7.11
C SER A 255 -18.25 -11.77 -7.93
N LYS A 256 -17.90 -11.85 -9.20
CA LYS A 256 -18.50 -12.76 -10.17
C LYS A 256 -17.61 -13.90 -10.67
N ARG A 257 -16.29 -13.83 -10.46
CA ARG A 257 -15.33 -14.85 -10.96
C ARG A 257 -14.52 -15.44 -9.82
N LEU A 258 -14.41 -16.77 -9.80
CA LEU A 258 -13.57 -17.48 -8.84
C LEU A 258 -12.16 -17.62 -9.39
N PHE A 259 -11.19 -17.04 -8.67
CA PHE A 259 -9.76 -17.18 -8.94
C PHE A 259 -9.11 -18.16 -7.96
N ARG A 260 -8.07 -18.86 -8.42
CA ARG A 260 -7.22 -19.75 -7.63
C ARG A 260 -5.78 -19.53 -8.05
N LEU A 261 -5.18 -18.48 -7.52
CA LEU A 261 -3.86 -18.00 -7.93
C LEU A 261 -2.74 -18.41 -6.97
N SER A 262 -3.10 -19.09 -5.88
CA SER A 262 -2.13 -19.64 -4.93
C SER A 262 -2.49 -21.08 -4.59
N PRO A 263 -1.52 -21.99 -4.49
CA PRO A 263 -1.75 -23.36 -4.03
C PRO A 263 -2.06 -23.44 -2.54
N GLN A 264 -1.79 -22.39 -1.78
CA GLN A 264 -2.01 -22.32 -0.35
C GLN A 264 -3.42 -21.79 -0.06
N GLU A 265 -4.15 -22.45 0.83
CA GLU A 265 -5.47 -22.00 1.32
C GLU A 265 -5.32 -20.95 2.45
N ASN A 266 -4.53 -19.91 2.20
CA ASN A 266 -4.35 -18.82 3.14
C ASN A 266 -5.28 -17.66 2.77
N THR A 267 -5.64 -16.84 3.75
CA THR A 267 -6.45 -15.64 3.56
C THR A 267 -5.67 -14.44 2.99
N ALA A 268 -4.37 -14.60 2.78
CA ALA A 268 -3.46 -13.59 2.23
C ALA A 268 -2.34 -14.28 1.44
N LEU A 269 -1.75 -13.60 0.46
CA LEU A 269 -0.48 -14.02 -0.12
C LEU A 269 0.62 -13.77 0.91
N GLN A 270 1.26 -14.85 1.36
CA GLN A 270 2.32 -14.79 2.35
C GLN A 270 3.67 -14.49 1.69
N PRO A 271 4.51 -13.62 2.29
CA PRO A 271 5.85 -13.38 1.79
C PRO A 271 6.77 -14.61 1.97
N ASP A 272 7.65 -14.83 1.00
CA ASP A 272 8.74 -15.81 1.09
C ASP A 272 9.86 -15.29 2.00
N ILE A 273 10.04 -13.95 2.03
CA ILE A 273 11.01 -13.24 2.84
C ILE A 273 10.30 -12.16 3.63
N ILE A 274 10.14 -12.37 4.93
CA ILE A 274 9.49 -11.40 5.82
C ILE A 274 10.51 -10.33 6.20
N ILE A 275 10.25 -9.09 5.79
CA ILE A 275 10.98 -7.90 6.23
C ILE A 275 9.94 -6.88 6.70
N ASN A 276 9.98 -6.56 7.99
CA ASN A 276 9.12 -5.55 8.57
C ASN A 276 9.82 -4.19 8.61
N GLN A 277 9.08 -3.13 8.29
CA GLN A 277 9.57 -1.77 8.47
C GLN A 277 9.91 -1.55 9.95
N GLN A 278 11.15 -1.19 10.23
CA GLN A 278 11.60 -0.88 11.59
C GLN A 278 11.12 0.52 11.98
N GLN A 279 10.58 0.66 13.19
CA GLN A 279 10.03 1.94 13.67
C GLN A 279 11.07 3.07 13.63
N GLN A 280 12.30 2.79 14.02
CA GLN A 280 13.37 3.78 14.00
C GLN A 280 13.69 4.25 12.58
N ASP A 281 13.87 3.34 11.63
CA ASP A 281 14.09 3.65 10.22
C ASP A 281 12.90 4.44 9.66
N PHE A 282 11.67 4.01 9.96
CA PHE A 282 10.44 4.68 9.52
C PHE A 282 10.43 6.17 9.93
N PHE A 283 10.72 6.46 11.21
CA PHE A 283 10.77 7.83 11.70
C PHE A 283 11.94 8.66 11.15
N MET A 284 12.98 8.01 10.66
CA MET A 284 14.07 8.65 9.92
C MET A 284 13.81 8.82 8.43
N GLY A 285 12.69 8.29 7.92
CA GLY A 285 12.35 8.31 6.49
C GLY A 285 13.13 7.27 5.69
N ILE A 286 13.62 6.21 6.33
CA ILE A 286 14.39 5.13 5.70
C ILE A 286 13.47 3.95 5.43
N ASP A 287 13.46 3.46 4.20
CA ASP A 287 12.78 2.22 3.83
C ASP A 287 13.62 1.01 4.24
N THR A 288 13.24 0.35 5.35
CA THR A 288 13.94 -0.84 5.85
C THR A 288 13.88 -1.98 4.85
N VAL A 289 12.75 -2.18 4.18
CA VAL A 289 12.54 -3.32 3.26
C VAL A 289 13.46 -3.20 2.06
N LEU A 290 13.49 -2.05 1.41
CA LEU A 290 14.39 -1.79 0.29
C LEU A 290 15.85 -1.81 0.72
N LYS A 291 16.20 -1.18 1.84
CA LYS A 291 17.54 -1.16 2.41
C LYS A 291 18.11 -2.56 2.64
N GLU A 292 17.32 -3.46 3.26
CA GLU A 292 17.78 -4.82 3.53
C GLU A 292 17.82 -5.67 2.24
N LEU A 293 16.88 -5.47 1.32
CA LEU A 293 16.88 -6.22 0.05
C LEU A 293 18.03 -5.81 -0.86
N ILE A 294 18.30 -4.51 -1.02
CA ILE A 294 19.40 -4.01 -1.87
C ILE A 294 20.78 -4.45 -1.35
N ARG A 295 20.94 -4.56 -0.04
CA ARG A 295 22.20 -5.06 0.56
C ARG A 295 22.52 -6.51 0.19
N ALA A 296 21.52 -7.27 -0.25
CA ALA A 296 21.69 -8.66 -0.66
C ALA A 296 22.13 -8.81 -2.14
N PHE A 297 22.19 -7.71 -2.90
CA PHE A 297 22.65 -7.65 -4.30
C PHE A 297 24.16 -7.38 -4.39
#